data_2954a0ef829903c0147123c220b77daf
#
_entry.id   2954a0ef829903c0147123c220b77daf
#
_cell.length_a   1.000
_cell.length_b   1.000
_cell.length_c   1.000
_cell.angle_alpha   90.00
_cell.angle_beta   90.00
_cell.angle_gamma   90.00
#
_symmetry.space_group_name_H-M   'P 1'
#
loop_
_entity.id
_entity.type
_entity.pdbx_description
1 polymer ?
#
loop_
_entity_poly.entity_id
_entity_poly.type
_entity_poly.pdbx_seq_one_letter_code
_entity_poly.pdbx_strand_id
1 'polypeptide(L)'
;DPTCAGFVPVPCDVFVTEATFGLPVFHHPPAEHEIARLLASLAVFPDRTHLVGCYALGKCQRVIALLREAGWDRPIWLHGALVAMCAVYEARGVRLGELRQATAAAKADLVGAIVLAPPGAIADRWARRLADPVVALASGWMTVRQRAKARGVELPLVISDHADWDALNATIDETGAGEVWVTHGREEALIHAMAGRGISGRALRLLGYDEEEETPGSVAAE
;
A
#
# COMPACT_ATOMS: atom_id res chain seq x y z
N ASP A 1 5.53 -10.55 0.23
CA ASP A 1 6.26 -9.27 0.11
C ASP A 1 7.75 -9.54 -0.12
N PRO A 2 8.31 -9.12 -1.27
CA PRO A 2 9.70 -9.44 -1.61
C PRO A 2 10.74 -8.69 -0.75
N THR A 3 10.33 -7.79 0.13
CA THR A 3 11.23 -6.98 0.97
C THR A 3 11.43 -7.53 2.38
N CYS A 4 10.69 -8.58 2.76
CA CYS A 4 10.77 -9.18 4.09
C CYS A 4 10.55 -10.70 4.01
N ALA A 5 10.90 -11.40 5.11
CA ALA A 5 10.55 -12.81 5.24
C ALA A 5 9.03 -13.01 5.22
N GLY A 6 8.57 -14.14 4.67
CA GLY A 6 7.17 -14.51 4.68
C GLY A 6 6.63 -14.60 6.12
N PHE A 7 5.39 -14.15 6.30
CA PHE A 7 4.70 -14.32 7.56
C PHE A 7 4.39 -15.81 7.79
N VAL A 8 4.72 -16.30 8.98
CA VAL A 8 4.44 -17.68 9.40
C VAL A 8 3.53 -17.62 10.61
N PRO A 9 2.25 -18.04 10.50
CA PRO A 9 1.35 -18.10 11.63
C PRO A 9 1.86 -19.03 12.72
N VAL A 10 1.70 -18.61 13.97
CA VAL A 10 2.08 -19.41 15.13
C VAL A 10 0.81 -19.88 15.82
N PRO A 11 0.63 -21.18 16.06
CA PRO A 11 -0.51 -21.67 16.82
C PRO A 11 -0.62 -21.03 18.19
N CYS A 12 -1.81 -20.57 18.57
CA CYS A 12 -2.04 -19.88 19.83
C CYS A 12 -3.49 -20.05 20.32
N ASP A 13 -3.73 -19.85 21.61
CA ASP A 13 -5.07 -19.89 22.18
C ASP A 13 -5.85 -18.60 21.89
N VAL A 14 -5.13 -17.46 21.89
CA VAL A 14 -5.68 -16.12 21.63
C VAL A 14 -4.86 -15.45 20.53
N PHE A 15 -5.53 -15.03 19.48
CA PHE A 15 -4.91 -14.25 18.39
C PHE A 15 -5.41 -12.82 18.42
N VAL A 16 -4.48 -11.84 18.34
CA VAL A 16 -4.82 -10.41 18.27
C VAL A 16 -4.53 -9.92 16.85
N THR A 17 -5.53 -9.33 16.20
CA THR A 17 -5.40 -8.82 14.82
C THR A 17 -6.09 -7.48 14.63
N GLU A 18 -5.68 -6.75 13.60
CA GLU A 18 -6.41 -5.60 13.08
C GLU A 18 -7.42 -6.03 12.01
N ALA A 19 -8.32 -5.16 11.60
CA ALA A 19 -9.35 -5.41 10.58
C ALA A 19 -9.56 -4.24 9.63
N THR A 20 -8.49 -3.57 9.19
CA THR A 20 -8.57 -2.42 8.24
C THR A 20 -9.38 -2.80 7.00
N PHE A 21 -9.16 -3.99 6.47
CA PHE A 21 -9.91 -4.56 5.35
C PHE A 21 -10.77 -5.76 5.77
N GLY A 22 -11.26 -5.75 7.00
CA GLY A 22 -12.09 -6.80 7.61
C GLY A 22 -13.54 -6.83 7.11
N LEU A 23 -13.79 -6.55 5.84
CA LEU A 23 -15.09 -6.68 5.18
C LEU A 23 -15.00 -7.59 3.96
N PRO A 24 -16.02 -8.42 3.69
CA PRO A 24 -16.04 -9.33 2.53
C PRO A 24 -15.87 -8.66 1.16
N VAL A 25 -16.01 -7.35 1.07
CA VAL A 25 -15.84 -6.60 -0.18
C VAL A 25 -14.35 -6.35 -0.52
N PHE A 26 -13.46 -6.52 0.44
CA PHE A 26 -12.03 -6.30 0.25
C PHE A 26 -11.31 -7.59 -0.09
N HIS A 27 -11.25 -7.89 -1.38
CA HIS A 27 -10.39 -8.91 -1.97
C HIS A 27 -9.32 -8.19 -2.78
N HIS A 28 -8.05 -8.35 -2.40
CA HIS A 28 -6.96 -7.71 -3.10
C HIS A 28 -6.41 -8.62 -4.20
N PRO A 29 -6.23 -8.13 -5.43
CA PRO A 29 -5.57 -8.91 -6.46
C PRO A 29 -4.10 -9.15 -6.10
N PRO A 30 -3.44 -10.16 -6.70
CA PRO A 30 -2.00 -10.31 -6.60
C PRO A 30 -1.28 -9.02 -6.98
N ALA A 31 -0.30 -8.60 -6.17
CA ALA A 31 0.40 -7.32 -6.36
C ALA A 31 1.11 -7.25 -7.72
N GLU A 32 1.54 -8.41 -8.25
CA GLU A 32 2.16 -8.58 -9.57
C GLU A 32 1.22 -8.15 -10.70
N HIS A 33 -0.09 -8.39 -10.56
CA HIS A 33 -1.08 -7.94 -11.53
C HIS A 33 -1.18 -6.41 -11.56
N GLU A 34 -1.09 -5.77 -10.40
CA GLU A 34 -1.13 -4.31 -10.30
C GLU A 34 0.16 -3.68 -10.85
N ILE A 35 1.31 -4.31 -10.66
CA ILE A 35 2.57 -3.91 -11.30
C ILE A 35 2.50 -4.08 -12.82
N ALA A 36 1.93 -5.18 -13.30
CA ALA A 36 1.73 -5.38 -14.74
C ALA A 36 0.83 -4.29 -15.35
N ARG A 37 -0.21 -3.84 -14.63
CA ARG A 37 -1.05 -2.71 -15.03
C ARG A 37 -0.27 -1.40 -15.09
N LEU A 38 0.63 -1.14 -14.14
CA LEU A 38 1.50 0.03 -14.15
C LEU A 38 2.44 0.01 -15.37
N LEU A 39 3.08 -1.14 -15.64
CA LEU A 39 3.97 -1.29 -16.79
C LEU A 39 3.21 -1.20 -18.13
N ALA A 40 2.02 -1.73 -18.21
CA ALA A 40 1.15 -1.57 -19.38
C ALA A 40 0.76 -0.10 -19.62
N SER A 41 0.47 0.66 -18.55
CA SER A 41 0.21 2.10 -18.65
C SER A 41 1.42 2.88 -19.16
N LEU A 42 2.63 2.53 -18.70
CA LEU A 42 3.87 3.11 -19.23
C LEU A 42 4.08 2.84 -20.73
N ALA A 43 3.72 1.65 -21.18
CA ALA A 43 3.80 1.30 -22.60
C ALA A 43 2.78 2.07 -23.45
N VAL A 44 1.59 2.36 -22.92
CA VAL A 44 0.54 3.15 -23.59
C VAL A 44 0.86 4.65 -23.60
N PHE A 45 1.48 5.14 -22.52
CA PHE A 45 1.81 6.56 -22.35
C PHE A 45 3.32 6.76 -22.12
N PRO A 46 4.18 6.46 -23.11
CA PRO A 46 5.63 6.45 -22.96
C PRO A 46 6.23 7.84 -22.69
N ASP A 47 5.53 8.90 -23.08
CA ASP A 47 5.97 10.29 -22.92
C ASP A 47 5.46 10.93 -21.62
N ARG A 48 4.60 10.25 -20.86
CA ARG A 48 4.08 10.75 -19.59
C ARG A 48 4.87 10.18 -18.40
N THR A 49 5.14 11.03 -17.42
CA THR A 49 5.67 10.57 -16.13
C THR A 49 4.62 9.79 -15.38
N HIS A 50 4.93 8.63 -14.83
CA HIS A 50 4.03 7.90 -13.92
C HIS A 50 4.37 8.26 -12.48
N LEU A 51 3.56 9.12 -11.87
CA LEU A 51 3.69 9.55 -10.48
C LEU A 51 2.89 8.60 -9.58
N VAL A 52 3.59 7.74 -8.87
CA VAL A 52 2.99 6.70 -8.01
C VAL A 52 3.06 7.13 -6.55
N GLY A 53 1.91 7.36 -5.94
CA GLY A 53 1.80 7.61 -4.51
C GLY A 53 1.97 6.32 -3.71
N CYS A 54 2.86 6.34 -2.73
CA CYS A 54 3.09 5.24 -1.81
C CYS A 54 3.67 5.74 -0.48
N TYR A 55 3.34 5.06 0.62
CA TYR A 55 3.93 5.40 1.92
C TYR A 55 5.44 5.14 1.94
N ALA A 56 6.17 5.96 2.71
CA ALA A 56 7.62 5.95 2.74
C ALA A 56 8.21 4.67 3.37
N LEU A 57 7.54 4.13 4.37
CA LEU A 57 7.94 2.89 5.04
C LEU A 57 7.13 1.71 4.49
N GLY A 58 7.80 0.67 4.07
CA GLY A 58 7.22 -0.59 3.58
C GLY A 58 6.71 -0.48 2.15
N LYS A 59 5.65 0.27 1.89
CA LYS A 59 4.98 0.34 0.59
C LYS A 59 5.89 0.76 -0.56
N CYS A 60 6.68 1.80 -0.37
CA CYS A 60 7.61 2.28 -1.39
C CYS A 60 8.60 1.18 -1.79
N GLN A 61 9.23 0.54 -0.82
CA GLN A 61 10.24 -0.49 -1.04
C GLN A 61 9.63 -1.74 -1.68
N ARG A 62 8.43 -2.12 -1.23
CA ARG A 62 7.67 -3.22 -1.84
C ARG A 62 7.33 -2.95 -3.31
N VAL A 63 6.84 -1.76 -3.65
CA VAL A 63 6.56 -1.39 -5.04
C VAL A 63 7.82 -1.42 -5.90
N ILE A 64 8.96 -0.92 -5.38
CA ILE A 64 10.24 -0.98 -6.07
C ILE A 64 10.66 -2.44 -6.32
N ALA A 65 10.66 -3.27 -5.28
CA ALA A 65 11.07 -4.66 -5.39
C ALA A 65 10.19 -5.44 -6.39
N LEU A 66 8.88 -5.26 -6.34
CA LEU A 66 7.94 -5.87 -7.30
C LEU A 66 8.20 -5.39 -8.74
N LEU A 67 8.54 -4.12 -8.95
CA LEU A 67 8.93 -3.61 -10.27
C LEU A 67 10.22 -4.29 -10.76
N ARG A 68 11.20 -4.51 -9.87
CA ARG A 68 12.45 -5.23 -10.23
C ARG A 68 12.19 -6.69 -10.58
N GLU A 69 11.33 -7.37 -9.82
CA GLU A 69 10.90 -8.74 -10.12
C GLU A 69 10.16 -8.84 -11.46
N ALA A 70 9.38 -7.82 -11.81
CA ALA A 70 8.72 -7.72 -13.11
C ALA A 70 9.65 -7.31 -14.27
N GLY A 71 10.97 -7.19 -14.02
CA GLY A 71 11.98 -6.90 -15.06
C GLY A 71 12.18 -5.42 -15.37
N TRP A 72 11.66 -4.51 -14.55
CA TRP A 72 11.96 -3.08 -14.70
C TRP A 72 13.38 -2.77 -14.23
N ASP A 73 14.32 -2.63 -15.14
CA ASP A 73 15.75 -2.39 -14.90
C ASP A 73 16.16 -0.91 -15.00
N ARG A 74 15.26 -0.03 -15.51
CA ARG A 74 15.49 1.41 -15.62
C ARG A 74 15.50 2.08 -14.24
N PRO A 75 16.13 3.29 -14.11
CA PRO A 75 16.08 4.05 -12.86
C PRO A 75 14.66 4.30 -12.37
N ILE A 76 14.44 4.19 -11.07
CA ILE A 76 13.22 4.63 -10.39
C ILE A 76 13.54 5.92 -9.66
N TRP A 77 12.69 6.92 -9.86
CA TRP A 77 12.90 8.23 -9.27
C TRP A 77 12.10 8.38 -7.97
N LEU A 78 12.75 8.91 -6.95
CA LEU A 78 12.18 9.08 -5.62
C LEU A 78 11.97 10.54 -5.27
N HIS A 79 10.81 10.87 -4.72
CA HIS A 79 10.67 12.09 -3.93
C HIS A 79 11.65 12.07 -2.74
N GLY A 80 12.21 13.23 -2.36
CA GLY A 80 13.24 13.32 -1.32
C GLY A 80 12.85 12.65 0.00
N ALA A 81 11.57 12.67 0.37
CA ALA A 81 11.06 12.05 1.60
C ALA A 81 11.17 10.50 1.62
N LEU A 82 11.38 9.86 0.47
CA LEU A 82 11.48 8.39 0.38
C LEU A 82 12.92 7.89 0.45
N VAL A 83 13.89 8.77 0.17
CA VAL A 83 15.31 8.39 -0.04
C VAL A 83 15.92 7.73 1.20
N ALA A 84 15.76 8.35 2.37
CA ALA A 84 16.38 7.86 3.59
C ALA A 84 15.88 6.45 3.98
N MET A 85 14.57 6.19 3.80
CA MET A 85 14.01 4.88 4.10
C MET A 85 14.45 3.81 3.10
N CYS A 86 14.56 4.13 1.82
CA CYS A 86 15.12 3.21 0.82
C CYS A 86 16.58 2.84 1.16
N ALA A 87 17.39 3.81 1.58
CA ALA A 87 18.76 3.55 2.00
C ALA A 87 18.85 2.59 3.22
N VAL A 88 17.89 2.67 4.16
CA VAL A 88 17.81 1.73 5.29
C VAL A 88 17.53 0.30 4.79
N TYR A 89 16.64 0.13 3.83
CA TYR A 89 16.34 -1.20 3.25
C TYR A 89 17.55 -1.76 2.49
N GLU A 90 18.24 -0.95 1.69
CA GLU A 90 19.45 -1.36 0.99
C GLU A 90 20.57 -1.77 1.96
N ALA A 91 20.76 -1.03 3.05
CA ALA A 91 21.72 -1.36 4.11
C ALA A 91 21.37 -2.69 4.83
N ARG A 92 20.13 -3.14 4.75
CA ARG A 92 19.66 -4.45 5.25
C ARG A 92 19.65 -5.55 4.18
N GLY A 93 20.20 -5.27 2.99
CA GLY A 93 20.39 -6.27 1.93
C GLY A 93 19.21 -6.38 0.95
N VAL A 94 18.19 -5.53 1.05
CA VAL A 94 17.11 -5.49 0.07
C VAL A 94 17.63 -4.82 -1.21
N ARG A 95 17.52 -5.52 -2.34
CA ARG A 95 17.99 -5.02 -3.63
C ARG A 95 16.93 -4.17 -4.31
N LEU A 96 17.08 -2.84 -4.23
CA LEU A 96 16.16 -1.88 -4.84
C LEU A 96 16.60 -1.43 -6.25
N GLY A 97 17.82 -1.73 -6.66
CA GLY A 97 18.39 -1.36 -7.96
C GLY A 97 18.69 0.13 -8.07
N GLU A 98 18.77 0.67 -9.27
CA GLU A 98 19.11 2.07 -9.47
C GLU A 98 17.98 3.00 -9.04
N LEU A 99 18.24 3.82 -8.02
CA LEU A 99 17.33 4.85 -7.49
C LEU A 99 17.93 6.24 -7.73
N ARG A 100 17.10 7.19 -8.15
CA ARG A 100 17.49 8.59 -8.37
C ARG A 100 16.56 9.55 -7.64
N GLN A 101 17.08 10.68 -7.20
CA GLN A 101 16.27 11.70 -6.54
C GLN A 101 15.55 12.57 -7.56
N ALA A 102 14.21 12.60 -7.53
CA ALA A 102 13.39 13.37 -8.47
C ALA A 102 13.35 14.88 -8.16
N THR A 103 13.58 15.29 -6.90
CA THR A 103 13.42 16.70 -6.48
C THR A 103 14.37 17.66 -7.17
N ALA A 104 15.54 17.21 -7.59
CA ALA A 104 16.54 18.01 -8.30
C ALA A 104 16.64 17.69 -9.81
N ALA A 105 15.88 16.71 -10.31
CA ALA A 105 15.95 16.28 -11.70
C ALA A 105 15.38 17.32 -12.66
N ALA A 106 15.91 17.39 -13.88
CA ALA A 106 15.29 18.15 -14.95
C ALA A 106 13.98 17.47 -15.40
N LYS A 107 13.01 18.27 -15.87
CA LYS A 107 11.72 17.73 -16.34
C LYS A 107 11.89 16.69 -17.45
N ALA A 108 12.86 16.89 -18.33
CA ALA A 108 13.15 15.99 -19.45
C ALA A 108 13.60 14.59 -18.97
N ASP A 109 14.29 14.50 -17.83
CA ASP A 109 14.77 13.24 -17.27
C ASP A 109 13.64 12.37 -16.71
N LEU A 110 12.49 13.00 -16.43
CA LEU A 110 11.32 12.34 -15.82
C LEU A 110 10.29 11.90 -16.87
N VAL A 111 10.49 12.21 -18.14
CA VAL A 111 9.63 11.76 -19.24
C VAL A 111 9.70 10.23 -19.36
N GLY A 112 8.55 9.55 -19.36
CA GLY A 112 8.45 8.10 -19.42
C GLY A 112 9.07 7.38 -18.21
N ALA A 113 9.29 8.09 -17.11
CA ALA A 113 9.86 7.55 -15.88
C ALA A 113 8.78 7.17 -14.85
N ILE A 114 9.14 6.26 -13.96
CA ILE A 114 8.40 6.00 -12.72
C ILE A 114 8.97 6.91 -11.64
N VAL A 115 8.09 7.71 -11.03
CA VAL A 115 8.42 8.59 -9.91
C VAL A 115 7.57 8.18 -8.71
N LEU A 116 8.21 7.77 -7.62
CA LEU A 116 7.52 7.43 -6.37
C LEU A 116 7.52 8.63 -5.43
N ALA A 117 6.39 8.88 -4.77
CA ALA A 117 6.23 9.98 -3.84
C ALA A 117 5.26 9.61 -2.70
N PRO A 118 5.36 10.24 -1.53
CA PRO A 118 4.32 10.11 -0.49
C PRO A 118 2.94 10.52 -1.05
N PRO A 119 1.83 9.92 -0.58
CA PRO A 119 0.50 10.22 -1.10
C PRO A 119 0.15 11.71 -1.03
N GLY A 120 0.56 12.43 0.02
CA GLY A 120 0.35 13.87 0.15
C GLY A 120 1.09 14.71 -0.91
N ALA A 121 2.24 14.24 -1.39
CA ALA A 121 3.02 14.97 -2.39
C ALA A 121 2.39 14.93 -3.80
N ILE A 122 1.44 14.05 -4.07
CA ILE A 122 0.74 13.96 -5.37
C ILE A 122 -0.03 15.26 -5.66
N ALA A 123 -0.68 15.82 -4.66
CA ALA A 123 -1.45 17.06 -4.78
C ALA A 123 -0.63 18.34 -4.53
N ASP A 124 0.61 18.22 -4.13
CA ASP A 124 1.48 19.33 -3.74
C ASP A 124 2.02 20.11 -4.96
N ARG A 125 2.55 21.31 -4.67
CA ARG A 125 3.25 22.17 -5.66
C ARG A 125 4.40 21.42 -6.35
N TRP A 126 5.04 20.50 -5.65
CA TRP A 126 6.11 19.69 -6.22
C TRP A 126 5.64 18.87 -7.42
N ALA A 127 4.49 18.20 -7.33
CA ALA A 127 3.95 17.38 -8.42
C ALA A 127 3.57 18.21 -9.66
N ARG A 128 3.19 19.49 -9.49
CA ARG A 128 2.84 20.40 -10.60
C ARG A 128 4.00 20.70 -11.54
N ARG A 129 5.24 20.41 -11.14
CA ARG A 129 6.42 20.54 -12.02
C ARG A 129 6.47 19.41 -13.08
N LEU A 130 5.83 18.28 -12.83
CA LEU A 130 5.73 17.19 -13.78
C LEU A 130 4.76 17.60 -14.91
N ALA A 131 5.16 17.33 -16.14
CA ALA A 131 4.32 17.65 -17.30
C ALA A 131 3.32 16.51 -17.50
N ASP A 132 2.04 16.78 -17.28
CA ASP A 132 0.92 15.85 -17.50
C ASP A 132 1.20 14.42 -16.95
N PRO A 133 1.44 14.26 -15.64
CA PRO A 133 1.75 12.95 -15.09
C PRO A 133 0.53 12.04 -15.10
N VAL A 134 0.74 10.73 -15.36
CA VAL A 134 -0.23 9.70 -14.97
C VAL A 134 -0.16 9.56 -13.47
N VAL A 135 -1.21 9.96 -12.78
CA VAL A 135 -1.28 9.87 -11.32
C VAL A 135 -1.76 8.48 -10.92
N ALA A 136 -0.90 7.73 -10.25
CA ALA A 136 -1.21 6.43 -9.66
C ALA A 136 -1.14 6.49 -8.13
N LEU A 137 -1.85 5.62 -7.44
CA LEU A 137 -1.78 5.48 -5.98
C LEU A 137 -1.78 4.00 -5.60
N ALA A 138 -0.75 3.57 -4.86
CA ALA A 138 -0.63 2.22 -4.33
C ALA A 138 -1.24 2.14 -2.92
N SER A 139 -2.44 1.58 -2.82
CA SER A 139 -3.16 1.42 -1.55
C SER A 139 -4.27 0.38 -1.68
N GLY A 140 -4.53 -0.42 -0.63
CA GLY A 140 -5.68 -1.31 -0.57
C GLY A 140 -7.01 -0.60 -0.75
N TRP A 141 -7.11 0.67 -0.36
CA TRP A 141 -8.29 1.50 -0.58
C TRP A 141 -8.60 1.80 -2.04
N MET A 142 -7.71 1.50 -2.97
CA MET A 142 -7.95 1.68 -4.40
C MET A 142 -8.94 0.67 -4.97
N THR A 143 -9.34 -0.32 -4.22
CA THR A 143 -10.52 -1.17 -4.48
C THR A 143 -11.80 -0.32 -4.56
N VAL A 144 -11.88 0.79 -3.82
CA VAL A 144 -13.05 1.69 -3.78
C VAL A 144 -12.89 2.77 -4.86
N ARG A 145 -13.55 2.60 -6.00
CA ARG A 145 -13.46 3.53 -7.16
C ARG A 145 -13.73 4.99 -6.81
N GLN A 146 -14.67 5.25 -5.89
CA GLN A 146 -15.01 6.61 -5.48
C GLN A 146 -13.83 7.31 -4.78
N ARG A 147 -13.03 6.58 -3.98
CA ARG A 147 -11.83 7.13 -3.33
C ARG A 147 -10.75 7.50 -4.36
N ALA A 148 -10.54 6.66 -5.37
CA ALA A 148 -9.61 6.96 -6.46
C ALA A 148 -10.04 8.22 -7.21
N LYS A 149 -11.33 8.31 -7.59
CA LYS A 149 -11.90 9.48 -8.29
C LYS A 149 -11.77 10.77 -7.48
N ALA A 150 -12.10 10.72 -6.18
CA ALA A 150 -12.04 11.89 -5.30
C ALA A 150 -10.61 12.44 -5.13
N ARG A 151 -9.59 11.59 -5.30
CA ARG A 151 -8.16 11.96 -5.23
C ARG A 151 -7.53 12.26 -6.60
N GLY A 152 -8.29 12.29 -7.69
CA GLY A 152 -7.76 12.51 -9.02
C GLY A 152 -6.79 11.43 -9.52
N VAL A 153 -6.94 10.19 -9.01
CA VAL A 153 -6.10 9.06 -9.37
C VAL A 153 -6.57 8.48 -10.71
N GLU A 154 -5.69 8.51 -11.72
CA GLU A 154 -5.95 7.93 -13.05
C GLU A 154 -5.71 6.41 -13.04
N LEU A 155 -4.68 5.97 -12.33
CA LEU A 155 -4.28 4.56 -12.24
C LEU A 155 -4.32 4.08 -10.79
N PRO A 156 -5.47 3.62 -10.29
CA PRO A 156 -5.55 3.01 -8.97
C PRO A 156 -4.85 1.66 -8.97
N LEU A 157 -3.91 1.47 -8.03
CA LEU A 157 -3.15 0.23 -7.83
C LEU A 157 -3.52 -0.35 -6.47
N VAL A 158 -4.17 -1.52 -6.47
CA VAL A 158 -4.56 -2.19 -5.23
C VAL A 158 -3.36 -2.97 -4.67
N ILE A 159 -2.44 -2.25 -4.04
CA ILE A 159 -1.27 -2.82 -3.36
C ILE A 159 -1.36 -2.40 -1.89
N SER A 160 -1.56 -3.36 -1.00
CA SER A 160 -1.77 -3.15 0.44
C SER A 160 -0.68 -3.79 1.28
N ASP A 161 -0.29 -3.14 2.38
CA ASP A 161 0.57 -3.72 3.42
C ASP A 161 -0.27 -4.34 4.55
N HIS A 162 -1.59 -4.18 4.49
CA HIS A 162 -2.55 -4.84 5.37
C HIS A 162 -3.13 -6.06 4.68
N ALA A 163 -3.43 -7.08 5.47
CA ALA A 163 -4.17 -8.25 5.01
C ALA A 163 -5.59 -7.85 4.56
N ASP A 164 -6.06 -8.45 3.49
CA ASP A 164 -7.45 -8.33 3.06
C ASP A 164 -8.35 -9.34 3.79
N TRP A 165 -9.62 -9.39 3.41
CA TRP A 165 -10.60 -10.30 4.00
C TRP A 165 -10.16 -11.76 3.97
N ASP A 166 -9.66 -12.23 2.84
CA ASP A 166 -9.27 -13.63 2.68
C ASP A 166 -8.02 -13.96 3.50
N ALA A 167 -7.00 -13.07 3.46
CA ALA A 167 -5.77 -13.25 4.23
C ALA A 167 -6.01 -13.18 5.74
N LEU A 168 -6.90 -12.29 6.22
CA LEU A 168 -7.30 -12.23 7.63
C LEU A 168 -7.94 -13.54 8.07
N ASN A 169 -8.93 -14.06 7.32
CA ASN A 169 -9.61 -15.28 7.65
C ASN A 169 -8.69 -16.50 7.59
N ALA A 170 -7.86 -16.61 6.55
CA ALA A 170 -6.87 -17.68 6.44
C ALA A 170 -5.88 -17.67 7.61
N THR A 171 -5.38 -16.50 8.00
CA THR A 171 -4.47 -16.37 9.15
C THR A 171 -5.14 -16.82 10.45
N ILE A 172 -6.38 -16.43 10.69
CA ILE A 172 -7.15 -16.88 11.87
C ILE A 172 -7.26 -18.40 11.89
N ASP A 173 -7.61 -19.02 10.77
CA ASP A 173 -7.74 -20.48 10.67
C ASP A 173 -6.38 -21.18 10.89
N GLU A 174 -5.29 -20.64 10.32
CA GLU A 174 -3.96 -21.22 10.45
C GLU A 174 -3.39 -21.12 11.87
N THR A 175 -3.77 -20.09 12.66
CA THR A 175 -3.37 -20.00 14.07
C THR A 175 -4.08 -21.03 14.95
N GLY A 176 -5.25 -21.52 14.53
CA GLY A 176 -6.09 -22.43 15.32
C GLY A 176 -6.63 -21.81 16.61
N ALA A 177 -6.60 -20.48 16.75
CA ALA A 177 -7.03 -19.77 17.95
C ALA A 177 -8.53 -19.97 18.21
N GLY A 178 -8.86 -20.31 19.45
CA GLY A 178 -10.26 -20.40 19.91
C GLY A 178 -10.85 -19.03 20.25
N GLU A 179 -10.01 -18.03 20.49
CA GLU A 179 -10.41 -16.66 20.79
C GLU A 179 -9.60 -15.68 19.94
N VAL A 180 -10.27 -14.67 19.34
CA VAL A 180 -9.63 -13.62 18.53
C VAL A 180 -10.05 -12.25 19.01
N TRP A 181 -9.08 -11.41 19.28
CA TRP A 181 -9.31 -10.02 19.68
C TRP A 181 -9.01 -9.12 18.48
N VAL A 182 -10.01 -8.38 18.06
CA VAL A 182 -9.89 -7.49 16.90
C VAL A 182 -9.71 -6.06 17.38
N THR A 183 -8.65 -5.43 16.95
CA THR A 183 -8.35 -4.03 17.23
C THR A 183 -8.25 -3.26 15.94
N HIS A 184 -8.86 -2.10 15.83
CA HIS A 184 -8.78 -1.22 14.68
C HIS A 184 -9.44 -1.75 13.38
N GLY A 185 -10.24 -0.92 12.75
CA GLY A 185 -10.88 -1.21 11.46
C GLY A 185 -12.34 -1.67 11.57
N ARG A 186 -12.73 -2.62 10.74
CA ARG A 186 -14.11 -3.14 10.66
C ARG A 186 -14.31 -4.40 11.50
N GLU A 187 -14.19 -4.22 12.80
CA GLU A 187 -14.18 -5.29 13.80
C GLU A 187 -15.44 -6.17 13.74
N GLU A 188 -16.62 -5.55 13.68
CA GLU A 188 -17.91 -6.23 13.78
C GLU A 188 -18.11 -7.30 12.70
N ALA A 189 -17.72 -7.00 11.46
CA ALA A 189 -17.89 -7.94 10.36
C ALA A 189 -17.00 -9.17 10.51
N LEU A 190 -15.75 -8.97 10.93
CA LEU A 190 -14.80 -10.06 11.17
C LEU A 190 -15.25 -10.91 12.37
N ILE A 191 -15.69 -10.28 13.48
CA ILE A 191 -16.24 -10.95 14.66
C ILE A 191 -17.46 -11.79 14.27
N HIS A 192 -18.37 -11.24 13.48
CA HIS A 192 -19.55 -11.98 13.02
C HIS A 192 -19.17 -13.22 12.19
N ALA A 193 -18.20 -13.07 11.28
CA ALA A 193 -17.72 -14.19 10.46
C ALA A 193 -17.07 -15.31 11.30
N MET A 194 -16.33 -14.94 12.36
CA MET A 194 -15.72 -15.88 13.29
C MET A 194 -16.77 -16.65 14.11
N ALA A 195 -17.83 -15.97 14.56
CA ALA A 195 -18.92 -16.61 15.30
C ALA A 195 -19.58 -17.74 14.51
N GLY A 196 -19.76 -17.58 13.19
CA GLY A 196 -20.27 -18.60 12.28
C GLY A 196 -19.36 -19.86 12.18
N ARG A 197 -18.09 -19.75 12.59
CA ARG A 197 -17.10 -20.84 12.61
C ARG A 197 -16.82 -21.39 14.02
N GLY A 198 -17.56 -20.91 15.03
CA GLY A 198 -17.39 -21.34 16.42
C GLY A 198 -16.17 -20.71 17.11
N ILE A 199 -15.58 -19.66 16.54
CA ILE A 199 -14.46 -18.91 17.11
C ILE A 199 -15.01 -17.74 17.92
N SER A 200 -14.52 -17.57 19.17
CA SER A 200 -14.91 -16.45 20.03
C SER A 200 -14.19 -15.17 19.57
N GLY A 201 -14.94 -14.21 19.03
CA GLY A 201 -14.40 -12.93 18.60
C GLY A 201 -14.85 -11.78 19.50
N ARG A 202 -13.95 -10.85 19.82
CA ARG A 202 -14.30 -9.62 20.52
C ARG A 202 -13.47 -8.42 20.07
N ALA A 203 -14.07 -7.23 20.14
CA ALA A 203 -13.35 -5.97 19.92
C ALA A 203 -12.40 -5.70 21.09
N LEU A 204 -11.14 -5.41 20.78
CA LEU A 204 -10.14 -4.97 21.75
C LEU A 204 -10.15 -3.44 21.79
N ARG A 205 -10.87 -2.87 22.75
CA ARG A 205 -10.86 -1.42 22.97
C ARG A 205 -9.61 -1.02 23.74
N LEU A 206 -8.75 -0.23 23.12
CA LEU A 206 -7.60 0.37 23.79
C LEU A 206 -8.05 1.60 24.54
N LEU A 207 -7.86 1.62 25.88
CA LEU A 207 -8.16 2.79 26.69
C LEU A 207 -7.24 3.95 26.28
N GLY A 208 -7.83 5.11 25.92
CA GLY A 208 -7.09 6.32 25.56
C GLY A 208 -6.81 6.52 24.07
N TYR A 209 -7.28 5.62 23.21
CA TYR A 209 -7.36 5.85 21.78
C TYR A 209 -8.83 6.05 21.40
N ASP A 210 -9.26 7.30 21.34
CA ASP A 210 -10.46 7.62 20.58
C ASP A 210 -10.14 7.38 19.10
N GLU A 211 -10.91 6.54 18.42
CA GLU A 211 -10.86 6.43 16.99
C GLU A 211 -11.17 7.82 16.42
N GLU A 212 -10.16 8.52 15.91
CA GLU A 212 -10.42 9.57 14.94
C GLU A 212 -11.10 8.89 13.78
N GLU A 213 -12.42 8.92 13.74
CA GLU A 213 -13.18 8.62 12.54
C GLU A 213 -12.51 9.41 11.41
N GLU A 214 -11.87 8.72 10.48
CA GLU A 214 -11.45 9.30 9.20
C GLU A 214 -12.71 9.83 8.53
N THR A 215 -13.13 11.01 8.94
CA THR A 215 -14.18 11.78 8.27
C THR A 215 -13.70 11.98 6.83
N PRO A 216 -14.49 11.61 5.83
CA PRO A 216 -14.13 11.83 4.44
C PRO A 216 -14.01 13.34 4.21
N GLY A 217 -12.84 13.93 4.37
CA GLY A 217 -12.62 15.35 4.17
C GLY A 217 -11.55 16.03 5.01
N SER A 218 -11.01 15.46 6.08
CA SER A 218 -9.90 16.08 6.79
C SER A 218 -8.57 15.65 6.17
N VAL A 219 -8.11 16.45 5.22
CA VAL A 219 -6.70 16.53 4.87
C VAL A 219 -6.03 17.25 6.03
N ALA A 220 -5.45 16.53 6.97
CA ALA A 220 -4.54 17.13 7.93
C ALA A 220 -3.34 17.65 7.15
N ALA A 221 -3.22 18.98 7.13
CA ALA A 221 -1.98 19.68 6.83
C ALA A 221 -1.07 19.52 8.06
N GLU A 222 -0.02 18.69 7.92
CA GLU A 222 1.26 18.89 8.58
C GLU A 222 2.33 18.10 7.82
#